data_e80732f7d752702f9412a99895434ca8
#
_entry.id   e80732f7d752702f9412a99895434ca8
#
_cell.length_a   1.000
_cell.length_b   1.000
_cell.length_c   1.000
_cell.angle_alpha   90.00
_cell.angle_beta   90.00
_cell.angle_gamma   90.00
#
_symmetry.space_group_name_H-M   'P 1'
#
loop_
_entity.id
_entity.type
_entity.pdbx_description
1 polymer ?
#
loop_
_entity_poly.entity_id
_entity_poly.type
_entity_poly.pdbx_seq_one_letter_code
_entity_poly.pdbx_strand_id
1 'polypeptide(L)'
;VIVLRYPPGLQVMSVDGFLLDWLRFENQLAEAELTGFVESVLSAEVTEFGDIAHVNVVYESSMPGTGRPARPGVDFWSLIRLDGRWMVTSVVNELPRDDMPIPDSFGG
;
A
#
# COMPACT_ATOMS: atom_id res chain seq x y z
N VAL A 1 0.84 -12.68 -3.25
CA VAL A 1 1.46 -11.90 -4.34
C VAL A 1 1.23 -10.41 -4.08
N ILE A 2 2.26 -9.63 -4.27
CA ILE A 2 2.19 -8.18 -4.13
C ILE A 2 2.49 -7.57 -5.49
N VAL A 3 1.58 -6.72 -5.96
CA VAL A 3 1.72 -6.03 -7.23
C VAL A 3 1.72 -4.53 -6.97
N LEU A 4 2.82 -3.89 -7.28
CA LEU A 4 3.00 -2.46 -7.07
C LEU A 4 3.23 -1.77 -8.42
N ARG A 5 2.63 -0.59 -8.56
CA ARG A 5 2.86 0.23 -9.74
C ARG A 5 3.74 1.42 -9.37
N TYR A 6 5.01 1.31 -9.73
CA TYR A 6 5.95 2.41 -9.63
C TYR A 6 6.42 2.82 -11.02
N PRO A 7 6.58 4.11 -11.28
CA PRO A 7 7.25 4.51 -12.51
C PRO A 7 8.68 3.94 -12.55
N PRO A 8 9.13 3.39 -13.69
CA PRO A 8 8.47 3.37 -14.99
C PRO A 8 7.56 2.15 -15.23
N GLY A 9 7.31 1.27 -14.28
CA GLY A 9 6.58 0.06 -14.59
C GLY A 9 5.89 -0.63 -13.43
N LEU A 10 5.49 -1.86 -13.69
CA LEU A 10 4.78 -2.72 -12.75
C LEU A 10 5.79 -3.67 -12.09
N GLN A 11 5.73 -3.77 -10.78
CA GLN A 11 6.52 -4.74 -10.03
C GLN A 11 5.60 -5.79 -9.42
N VAL A 12 5.94 -7.07 -9.65
CA VAL A 12 5.23 -8.20 -9.06
C VAL A 12 6.23 -8.95 -8.19
N MET A 13 5.90 -9.17 -6.93
CA MET A 13 6.83 -9.80 -6.00
C MET A 13 6.10 -10.68 -4.97
N SER A 14 6.84 -11.56 -4.34
CA SER A 14 6.35 -12.31 -3.18
C SER A 14 6.24 -11.38 -1.95
N VAL A 15 5.51 -11.84 -0.93
CA VAL A 15 5.45 -11.12 0.34
C VAL A 15 6.85 -10.96 0.94
N ASP A 16 7.66 -12.02 0.93
CA ASP A 16 9.03 -11.96 1.45
C ASP A 16 9.90 -10.97 0.66
N GLY A 17 9.77 -10.95 -0.66
CA GLY A 17 10.48 -9.99 -1.50
C GLY A 17 10.09 -8.55 -1.20
N PHE A 18 8.81 -8.30 -0.98
CA PHE A 18 8.31 -6.98 -0.59
C PHE A 18 8.89 -6.52 0.76
N LEU A 19 8.90 -7.40 1.75
CA LEU A 19 9.47 -7.09 3.06
C LEU A 19 10.96 -6.78 2.98
N LEU A 20 11.69 -7.50 2.15
CA LEU A 20 13.11 -7.25 1.94
C LEU A 20 13.36 -5.88 1.28
N ASP A 21 12.58 -5.53 0.27
CA ASP A 21 12.69 -4.23 -0.39
C ASP A 21 12.35 -3.09 0.56
N TRP A 22 11.36 -3.29 1.43
CA TRP A 22 10.99 -2.32 2.45
C TRP A 22 12.14 -2.07 3.43
N LEU A 23 12.81 -3.15 3.87
CA LEU A 23 13.95 -3.02 4.76
C LEU A 23 15.09 -2.24 4.12
N ARG A 24 15.38 -2.49 2.85
CA ARG A 24 16.39 -1.74 2.09
C ARG A 24 16.03 -0.26 2.00
N PHE A 25 14.77 0.04 1.79
CA PHE A 25 14.27 1.41 1.72
C PHE A 25 14.48 2.14 3.06
N GLU A 26 14.16 1.49 4.18
CA GLU A 26 14.38 2.06 5.50
C GLU A 26 15.87 2.36 5.76
N ASN A 27 16.76 1.47 5.34
CA ASN A 27 18.20 1.69 5.46
C ASN A 27 18.66 2.89 4.61
N GLN A 28 18.12 3.05 3.40
CA GLN A 28 18.43 4.20 2.55
C GLN A 28 17.98 5.52 3.20
N LEU A 29 16.83 5.54 3.84
CA LEU A 29 16.36 6.71 4.57
C LEU A 29 17.29 7.06 5.72
N ALA A 30 17.77 6.09 6.48
CA ALA A 30 18.70 6.30 7.58
C ALA A 30 20.02 6.87 7.09
N GLU A 31 20.57 6.35 5.99
CA GLU A 31 21.79 6.86 5.38
C GLU A 31 21.65 8.31 4.89
N ALA A 32 20.48 8.70 4.44
CA ALA A 32 20.19 10.05 3.99
C ALA A 32 19.83 11.02 5.13
N GLU A 33 19.89 10.56 6.38
CA GLU A 33 19.49 11.32 7.57
C GLU A 33 18.04 11.82 7.53
N LEU A 34 17.16 11.08 6.86
CA LEU A 34 15.75 11.41 6.79
C LEU A 34 15.01 10.80 7.98
N THR A 35 13.97 11.50 8.45
CA THR A 35 13.24 11.14 9.67
C THR A 35 12.25 10.01 9.50
N GLY A 36 12.23 9.37 8.33
CA GLY A 36 11.43 8.19 8.10
C GLY A 36 10.37 8.39 7.03
N PHE A 37 9.53 7.37 6.94
CA PHE A 37 8.43 7.29 6.00
C PHE A 37 7.16 7.04 6.80
N VAL A 38 6.11 7.80 6.51
CA VAL A 38 4.84 7.69 7.24
C VAL A 38 3.73 7.34 6.25
N GLU A 39 2.98 6.28 6.54
CA GLU A 39 1.76 5.96 5.85
C GLU A 39 0.58 6.05 6.81
N SER A 40 -0.50 6.65 6.34
CA SER A 40 -1.75 6.78 7.09
C SER A 40 -2.90 6.25 6.26
N VAL A 41 -3.71 5.38 6.84
CA VAL A 41 -4.94 4.91 6.19
C VAL A 41 -5.98 6.00 6.31
N LEU A 42 -6.47 6.50 5.17
CA LEU A 42 -7.53 7.51 5.11
C LEU A 42 -8.91 6.86 5.13
N SER A 43 -9.06 5.72 4.44
CA SER A 43 -10.31 4.95 4.45
C SER A 43 -10.03 3.50 4.11
N ALA A 44 -10.92 2.61 4.58
CA ALA A 44 -10.87 1.21 4.26
C ALA A 44 -12.28 0.65 4.16
N GLU A 45 -12.58 -0.03 3.06
CA GLU A 45 -13.84 -0.73 2.85
C GLU A 45 -13.59 -2.22 2.76
N VAL A 46 -14.27 -2.97 3.64
CA VAL A 46 -14.10 -4.43 3.74
C VAL A 46 -15.33 -5.12 3.17
N THR A 47 -15.12 -6.12 2.34
CA THR A 47 -16.16 -7.05 1.88
C THR A 47 -15.71 -8.45 2.27
N GLU A 48 -16.56 -9.14 3.04
CA GLU A 48 -16.32 -10.49 3.52
C GLU A 48 -17.36 -11.45 3.00
N PHE A 49 -16.91 -12.67 2.70
CA PHE A 49 -17.80 -13.79 2.47
C PHE A 49 -17.12 -15.07 2.99
N GLY A 50 -17.69 -15.68 4.04
CA GLY A 50 -17.08 -16.85 4.66
C GLY A 50 -15.67 -16.59 5.14
N ASP A 51 -14.71 -17.32 4.60
CA ASP A 51 -13.31 -17.23 4.97
C ASP A 51 -12.47 -16.42 3.97
N ILE A 52 -13.12 -15.63 3.12
CA ILE A 52 -12.42 -14.72 2.22
C ILE A 52 -12.86 -13.29 2.45
N ALA A 53 -11.95 -12.36 2.19
CA ALA A 53 -12.24 -10.95 2.27
C ALA A 53 -11.42 -10.18 1.26
N HIS A 54 -11.91 -9.01 0.86
CA HIS A 54 -11.07 -8.03 0.21
C HIS A 54 -11.27 -6.67 0.86
N VAL A 55 -10.24 -5.83 0.78
CA VAL A 55 -10.24 -4.51 1.40
C VAL A 55 -9.76 -3.50 0.37
N ASN A 56 -10.56 -2.46 0.15
CA ASN A 56 -10.16 -1.30 -0.63
C ASN A 56 -9.59 -0.27 0.35
N VAL A 57 -8.31 0.02 0.25
CA VAL A 57 -7.63 0.94 1.16
C VAL A 57 -7.21 2.19 0.39
N VAL A 58 -7.62 3.35 0.87
CA VAL A 58 -7.06 4.63 0.44
C VAL A 58 -6.10 5.08 1.53
N TYR A 59 -4.87 5.34 1.15
CA TYR A 59 -3.83 5.76 2.08
C TYR A 59 -3.14 7.02 1.58
N GLU A 60 -2.35 7.59 2.44
CA GLU A 60 -1.50 8.73 2.15
C GLU A 60 -0.11 8.44 2.70
N SER A 61 0.91 8.71 1.89
CA SER A 61 2.30 8.51 2.31
C SER A 61 3.04 9.82 2.31
N SER A 62 3.95 9.99 3.26
CA SER A 62 4.78 11.17 3.36
C SER A 62 6.18 10.83 3.86
N MET A 63 7.13 11.69 3.54
CA MET A 63 8.50 11.64 4.06
C MET A 63 8.79 12.96 4.78
N PRO A 64 8.62 13.00 6.13
CA PRO A 64 8.89 14.20 6.89
C PRO A 64 10.31 14.73 6.69
N GLY A 65 10.46 16.04 6.62
CA GLY A 65 11.76 16.69 6.44
C GLY A 65 12.21 16.85 5.00
N THR A 66 11.45 16.34 4.02
CA THR A 66 11.81 16.48 2.60
C THR A 66 11.14 17.65 1.90
N GLY A 67 10.12 18.27 2.54
CA GLY A 67 9.31 19.31 1.92
C GLY A 67 8.36 18.81 0.84
N ARG A 68 8.31 17.50 0.60
CA ARG A 68 7.40 16.91 -0.39
C ARG A 68 6.00 16.82 0.18
N PRO A 69 4.95 17.12 -0.60
CA PRO A 69 3.58 16.91 -0.15
C PRO A 69 3.28 15.42 0.03
N ALA A 70 2.35 15.12 0.91
CA ALA A 70 1.85 13.77 1.07
C ALA A 70 1.19 13.29 -0.23
N ARG A 71 1.33 11.98 -0.53
CA ARG A 71 0.82 11.38 -1.76
C ARG A 71 -0.21 10.32 -1.47
N PRO A 72 -1.40 10.41 -2.05
CA PRO A 72 -2.41 9.36 -1.90
C PRO A 72 -2.12 8.17 -2.81
N GLY A 73 -2.63 7.02 -2.41
CA GLY A 73 -2.60 5.81 -3.20
C GLY A 73 -3.75 4.90 -2.82
N VAL A 74 -3.97 3.87 -3.63
CA VAL A 74 -5.02 2.89 -3.41
C VAL A 74 -4.42 1.49 -3.42
N ASP A 75 -4.78 0.70 -2.41
CA ASP A 75 -4.45 -0.72 -2.35
C ASP A 75 -5.72 -1.55 -2.37
N PHE A 76 -5.72 -2.61 -3.17
CA PHE A 76 -6.72 -3.66 -3.08
C PHE A 76 -6.07 -4.88 -2.44
N TRP A 77 -6.56 -5.27 -1.27
CA TRP A 77 -6.04 -6.39 -0.50
C TRP A 77 -6.98 -7.58 -0.62
N SER A 78 -6.41 -8.75 -0.81
CA SER A 78 -7.16 -10.01 -0.73
C SER A 78 -6.65 -10.82 0.45
N LEU A 79 -7.58 -11.41 1.21
CA LEU A 79 -7.27 -12.14 2.42
C LEU A 79 -8.04 -13.45 2.46
N ILE A 80 -7.47 -14.41 3.18
CA ILE A 80 -8.13 -15.68 3.51
C ILE A 80 -7.98 -15.94 4.99
N ARG A 81 -9.02 -16.52 5.60
CA ARG A 81 -8.96 -16.93 7.01
C ARG A 81 -8.67 -18.42 7.08
N LEU A 82 -7.57 -18.76 7.75
CA LEU A 82 -7.16 -20.13 8.01
C LEU A 82 -6.89 -20.28 9.51
N ASP A 83 -7.47 -21.30 10.11
CA ASP A 83 -7.30 -21.59 11.54
C ASP A 83 -7.58 -20.36 12.44
N GLY A 84 -8.63 -19.62 12.09
CA GLY A 84 -9.06 -18.45 12.86
C GLY A 84 -8.21 -17.20 12.64
N ARG A 85 -7.28 -17.20 11.69
CA ARG A 85 -6.39 -16.08 11.42
C ARG A 85 -6.56 -15.59 9.98
N TRP A 86 -6.68 -14.28 9.81
CA TRP A 86 -6.69 -13.66 8.50
C TRP A 86 -5.25 -13.52 7.96
N MET A 87 -5.08 -13.95 6.72
CA MET A 87 -3.79 -13.92 6.04
C MET A 87 -3.93 -13.19 4.72
N VAL A 88 -2.97 -12.32 4.42
CA VAL A 88 -2.93 -11.59 3.15
C VAL A 88 -2.47 -12.52 2.05
N THR A 89 -3.25 -12.63 0.98
CA THR A 89 -2.89 -13.42 -0.19
C THR A 89 -2.35 -12.55 -1.32
N SER A 90 -2.84 -11.31 -1.43
CA SER A 90 -2.32 -10.39 -2.44
C SER A 90 -2.61 -8.95 -2.04
N VAL A 91 -1.77 -8.06 -2.55
CA VAL A 91 -1.97 -6.61 -2.51
C VAL A 91 -1.68 -6.07 -3.91
N VAL A 92 -2.61 -5.29 -4.43
CA VAL A 92 -2.43 -4.60 -5.72
C VAL A 92 -2.53 -3.11 -5.44
N ASN A 93 -1.50 -2.37 -5.85
CA ASN A 93 -1.38 -0.95 -5.60
C ASN A 93 -1.54 -0.15 -6.89
N GLU A 94 -2.22 0.97 -6.82
CA GLU A 94 -2.29 1.95 -7.90
C GLU A 94 -2.18 3.36 -7.33
N LEU A 95 -1.55 4.23 -8.11
CA LEU A 95 -1.42 5.65 -7.78
C LEU A 95 -2.36 6.46 -8.66
N PRO A 96 -3.03 7.48 -8.09
CA PRO A 96 -3.88 8.35 -8.90
C PRO A 96 -3.05 9.19 -9.86
N ARG A 97 -3.69 9.63 -10.94
CA ARG A 97 -3.13 10.54 -11.94
C ARG A 97 -4.13 11.66 -12.17
N ASP A 98 -3.72 12.74 -12.81
CA ASP A 98 -4.60 13.88 -13.09
C ASP A 98 -5.84 13.49 -13.89
N ASP A 99 -5.69 12.52 -14.80
CA ASP A 99 -6.79 11.97 -15.61
C ASP A 99 -7.51 10.80 -14.93
N MET A 100 -7.06 10.39 -13.74
CA MET A 100 -7.62 9.27 -12.99
C MET A 100 -7.50 9.54 -11.49
N PRO A 101 -8.30 10.46 -10.94
CA PRO A 101 -8.31 10.72 -9.51
C PRO A 101 -8.99 9.60 -8.73
N ILE A 102 -8.72 9.51 -7.44
CA ILE A 102 -9.38 8.54 -6.57
C ILE A 102 -10.87 8.89 -6.46
N PRO A 103 -11.79 7.96 -6.79
CA PRO A 103 -13.22 8.24 -6.69
C PRO A 103 -13.68 8.51 -5.26
N ASP A 104 -14.63 9.42 -5.08
CA ASP A 104 -15.23 9.68 -3.77
C ASP A 104 -15.90 8.43 -3.19
N SER A 105 -16.36 7.52 -4.04
CA SER A 105 -16.98 6.25 -3.62
C SER A 105 -16.02 5.33 -2.88
N PHE A 106 -14.72 5.58 -2.90
CA PHE A 106 -13.74 4.80 -2.14
C PHE A 106 -13.65 5.23 -0.67
N GLY A 107 -14.61 6.03 -0.21
CA GLY A 107 -14.75 6.34 1.20
C GLY A 107 -13.79 7.40 1.68
N GLY A 108 -13.58 8.38 0.90
CA GLY A 108 -12.77 9.54 1.30
C GLY A 108 -13.49 10.43 2.31
#